data_f4dfba927abee01c268c5c1628b1bd98
#
_entry.id   f4dfba927abee01c268c5c1628b1bd98
#
_cell.length_a   1.000
_cell.length_b   1.000
_cell.length_c   1.000
_cell.angle_alpha   90.00
_cell.angle_beta   90.00
_cell.angle_gamma   90.00
#
_symmetry.space_group_name_H-M   'P 1'
#
loop_
_entity.id
_entity.type
_entity.pdbx_description
1 polymer ?
#
loop_
_entity_poly.entity_id
_entity_poly.type
_entity_poly.pdbx_seq_one_letter_code
_entity_poly.pdbx_strand_id
1 'polypeptide(L)'
;MQIIFTHDDVTIRDVPPTPVAVMRHRGDRATLDATFERFRAWRKAAGLSPVTSPTFTVFRSERTPANPADYAMDLCIGTDQPIAPDDATMEADVIPGGRCAVLLYPGNTQNLEPAALFLYRDWLPASSEEARDFPIYCRRQLCLVPEVPAHEVVVELFLPLK
;
A
#
# COMPACT_ATOMS: atom_id res chain seq x y z
N MET A 1 8.73 -0.56 21.50
CA MET A 1 9.54 -1.74 21.17
C MET A 1 9.87 -1.71 19.68
N GLN A 2 11.13 -1.81 19.35
CA GLN A 2 11.59 -1.82 17.97
C GLN A 2 11.47 -3.24 17.40
N ILE A 3 10.83 -3.37 16.23
CA ILE A 3 10.71 -4.66 15.56
C ILE A 3 11.99 -4.93 14.79
N ILE A 4 12.51 -6.14 14.94
CA ILE A 4 13.68 -6.62 14.20
C ILE A 4 13.19 -7.59 13.13
N PHE A 5 13.46 -7.29 11.86
CA PHE A 5 13.12 -8.16 10.74
C PHE A 5 14.32 -9.04 10.38
N THR A 6 14.00 -10.26 9.93
CA THR A 6 15.02 -11.20 9.45
C THR A 6 14.67 -11.64 8.03
N HIS A 7 15.63 -12.26 7.34
CA HIS A 7 15.39 -12.78 5.99
C HIS A 7 14.28 -13.84 5.96
N ASP A 8 14.08 -14.56 7.07
CA ASP A 8 13.03 -15.56 7.16
C ASP A 8 11.62 -14.95 7.23
N ASP A 9 11.52 -13.66 7.54
CA ASP A 9 10.24 -12.95 7.58
C ASP A 9 9.74 -12.59 6.18
N VAL A 10 10.59 -12.71 5.16
CA VAL A 10 10.27 -12.35 3.78
C VAL A 10 9.96 -13.61 2.98
N THR A 11 8.83 -13.60 2.27
CA THR A 11 8.48 -14.67 1.32
C THR A 11 8.38 -14.08 -0.08
N ILE A 12 8.70 -14.88 -1.09
CA ILE A 12 8.49 -14.49 -2.49
C ILE A 12 7.21 -15.13 -2.96
N ARG A 13 6.29 -14.31 -3.48
CA ARG A 13 4.99 -14.77 -3.98
C ARG A 13 4.75 -14.22 -5.37
N ASP A 14 4.06 -15.01 -6.21
CA ASP A 14 3.46 -14.52 -7.44
C ASP A 14 2.12 -13.88 -7.08
N VAL A 15 1.97 -12.61 -7.43
CA VAL A 15 0.77 -11.84 -7.14
C VAL A 15 0.00 -11.64 -8.43
N PRO A 16 -1.33 -11.90 -8.44
CA PRO A 16 -2.12 -11.63 -9.65
C PRO A 16 -2.25 -10.14 -9.90
N PRO A 17 -2.40 -9.71 -11.16
CA PRO A 17 -2.74 -8.32 -11.43
C PRO A 17 -4.08 -7.99 -10.77
N THR A 18 -4.17 -6.83 -10.14
CA THR A 18 -5.33 -6.45 -9.35
C THR A 18 -5.93 -5.16 -9.87
N PRO A 19 -7.16 -5.21 -10.44
CA PRO A 19 -7.87 -3.99 -10.81
C PRO A 19 -8.18 -3.15 -9.57
N VAL A 20 -7.98 -1.85 -9.65
CA VAL A 20 -8.19 -0.95 -8.53
C VAL A 20 -8.84 0.35 -8.98
N ALA A 21 -9.57 0.98 -8.05
CA ALA A 21 -9.94 2.38 -8.13
C ALA A 21 -8.92 3.16 -7.32
N VAL A 22 -8.35 4.20 -7.89
CA VAL A 22 -7.22 4.93 -7.31
C VAL A 22 -7.57 6.39 -7.07
N MET A 23 -7.28 6.86 -5.85
CA MET A 23 -7.26 8.29 -5.51
C MET A 23 -5.80 8.69 -5.31
N ARG A 24 -5.29 9.58 -6.15
CA ARG A 24 -3.89 9.97 -6.10
C ARG A 24 -3.72 11.18 -5.19
N HIS A 25 -2.88 11.01 -4.16
CA HIS A 25 -2.46 12.12 -3.32
C HIS A 25 -1.15 12.67 -3.87
N ARG A 26 -1.14 13.97 -4.17
CA ARG A 26 0.05 14.70 -4.61
C ARG A 26 0.14 15.98 -3.82
N GLY A 27 1.28 16.20 -3.18
CA GLY A 27 1.52 17.39 -2.37
C GLY A 27 1.76 17.08 -0.90
N ASP A 28 1.85 18.13 -0.09
CA ASP A 28 2.28 18.07 1.29
C ASP A 28 1.48 17.04 2.11
N ARG A 29 2.18 16.26 2.91
CA ARG A 29 1.58 15.30 3.86
C ARG A 29 0.57 15.94 4.81
N ALA A 30 0.71 17.23 5.09
CA ALA A 30 -0.24 17.95 5.95
C ALA A 30 -1.66 17.93 5.38
N THR A 31 -1.82 17.71 4.06
CA THR A 31 -3.14 17.62 3.41
C THR A 31 -3.64 16.19 3.27
N LEU A 32 -2.90 15.21 3.75
CA LEU A 32 -3.22 13.80 3.56
C LEU A 32 -4.53 13.38 4.24
N ASP A 33 -4.84 13.94 5.41
CA ASP A 33 -6.07 13.62 6.11
C ASP A 33 -7.31 13.98 5.29
N ALA A 34 -7.28 15.11 4.59
CA ALA A 34 -8.37 15.50 3.70
C ALA A 34 -8.53 14.52 2.53
N THR A 35 -7.42 14.02 2.00
CA THR A 35 -7.45 12.98 0.97
C THR A 35 -8.07 11.69 1.49
N PHE A 36 -7.69 11.25 2.70
CA PHE A 36 -8.27 10.08 3.33
C PHE A 36 -9.78 10.22 3.54
N GLU A 37 -10.24 11.39 3.94
CA GLU A 37 -11.69 11.62 4.12
C GLU A 37 -12.44 11.51 2.80
N ARG A 38 -11.92 12.10 1.73
CA ARG A 38 -12.52 11.98 0.40
C ARG A 38 -12.52 10.52 -0.08
N PHE A 39 -11.45 9.82 0.18
CA PHE A 39 -11.31 8.41 -0.19
C PHE A 39 -12.36 7.54 0.52
N ARG A 40 -12.52 7.73 1.83
CA ARG A 40 -13.51 7.00 2.60
C ARG A 40 -14.94 7.32 2.15
N ALA A 41 -15.22 8.59 1.88
CA ALA A 41 -16.54 9.01 1.41
C ALA A 41 -16.88 8.42 0.04
N TRP A 42 -15.91 8.44 -0.87
CA TRP A 42 -16.10 7.85 -2.21
C TRP A 42 -16.36 6.35 -2.10
N ARG A 43 -15.57 5.67 -1.28
CA ARG A 43 -15.68 4.23 -1.05
C ARG A 43 -17.05 3.86 -0.51
N LYS A 44 -17.53 4.61 0.45
CA LYS A 44 -18.86 4.41 1.05
C LYS A 44 -19.95 4.61 0.01
N ALA A 45 -19.87 5.68 -0.76
CA ALA A 45 -20.86 5.98 -1.82
C ALA A 45 -20.88 4.90 -2.91
N ALA A 46 -19.74 4.30 -3.21
CA ALA A 46 -19.62 3.24 -4.19
C ALA A 46 -20.03 1.85 -3.66
N GLY A 47 -20.27 1.72 -2.35
CA GLY A 47 -20.63 0.45 -1.75
C GLY A 47 -19.48 -0.54 -1.62
N LEU A 48 -18.24 -0.07 -1.62
CA LEU A 48 -17.05 -0.92 -1.58
C LEU A 48 -16.52 -1.04 -0.16
N SER A 49 -17.02 -2.04 0.57
CA SER A 49 -16.61 -2.31 1.96
C SER A 49 -15.15 -2.76 2.04
N PRO A 50 -14.39 -2.29 3.05
CA PRO A 50 -13.04 -2.81 3.31
C PRO A 50 -12.97 -4.32 3.53
N VAL A 51 -14.07 -4.93 3.96
CA VAL A 51 -14.15 -6.37 4.18
C VAL A 51 -14.13 -7.15 2.86
N THR A 52 -14.80 -6.64 1.83
CA THR A 52 -14.93 -7.31 0.53
C THR A 52 -14.00 -6.76 -0.53
N SER A 53 -13.56 -5.51 -0.37
CA SER A 53 -12.70 -4.84 -1.34
C SER A 53 -11.41 -4.39 -0.63
N PRO A 54 -10.27 -5.04 -0.90
CA PRO A 54 -9.04 -4.74 -0.17
C PRO A 54 -8.54 -3.33 -0.43
N THR A 55 -7.85 -2.79 0.55
CA THR A 55 -7.24 -1.46 0.46
C THR A 55 -5.74 -1.60 0.24
N PHE A 56 -5.24 -0.92 -0.78
CA PHE A 56 -3.80 -0.87 -1.06
C PHE A 56 -3.32 0.57 -0.95
N THR A 57 -2.06 0.73 -0.56
CA THR A 57 -1.38 2.04 -0.58
C THR A 57 -0.09 1.88 -1.36
N VAL A 58 0.06 2.67 -2.42
CA VAL A 58 1.27 2.67 -3.25
C VAL A 58 2.10 3.89 -2.89
N PHE A 59 3.35 3.67 -2.51
CA PHE A 59 4.24 4.73 -2.03
C PHE A 59 5.06 5.26 -3.19
N ARG A 60 4.62 6.38 -3.79
CA ARG A 60 5.24 6.96 -4.98
C ARG A 60 6.44 7.85 -4.68
N SER A 61 6.57 8.33 -3.44
CA SER A 61 7.70 9.16 -3.01
C SER A 61 8.22 8.69 -1.66
N GLU A 62 9.34 9.27 -1.24
CA GLU A 62 9.82 9.12 0.12
C GLU A 62 8.81 9.72 1.10
N ARG A 63 8.83 9.24 2.34
CA ARG A 63 7.95 9.75 3.40
C ARG A 63 8.17 11.24 3.68
N THR A 64 9.44 11.65 3.65
CA THR A 64 9.83 13.04 3.86
C THR A 64 10.74 13.48 2.72
N PRO A 65 10.15 13.82 1.55
CA PRO A 65 10.97 14.32 0.44
C PRO A 65 11.58 15.66 0.77
N ALA A 66 12.67 16.00 0.11
CA ALA A 66 13.37 17.26 0.32
C ALA A 66 12.45 18.47 0.13
N ASN A 67 11.55 18.41 -0.86
CA ASN A 67 10.48 19.37 -1.03
C ASN A 67 9.17 18.73 -0.57
N PRO A 68 8.50 19.25 0.48
CA PRO A 68 7.24 18.66 0.95
C PRO A 68 6.16 18.54 -0.13
N ALA A 69 6.17 19.42 -1.13
CA ALA A 69 5.20 19.37 -2.22
C ALA A 69 5.40 18.16 -3.15
N ASP A 70 6.54 17.48 -3.07
CA ASP A 70 6.84 16.30 -3.88
C ASP A 70 6.31 14.99 -3.28
N TYR A 71 5.67 15.06 -2.12
CA TYR A 71 5.08 13.87 -1.50
C TYR A 71 3.98 13.28 -2.39
N ALA A 72 4.03 11.98 -2.59
CA ALA A 72 3.09 11.29 -3.49
C ALA A 72 2.73 9.91 -2.94
N MET A 73 1.43 9.62 -2.91
CA MET A 73 0.88 8.36 -2.43
C MET A 73 -0.41 8.07 -3.19
N ASP A 74 -0.62 6.82 -3.58
CA ASP A 74 -1.88 6.41 -4.19
C ASP A 74 -2.68 5.55 -3.22
N LEU A 75 -3.94 5.93 -2.99
CA LEU A 75 -4.89 5.16 -2.21
C LEU A 75 -5.74 4.34 -3.15
N CYS A 76 -5.75 3.03 -2.98
CA CYS A 76 -6.36 2.11 -3.93
C CYS A 76 -7.39 1.21 -3.26
N ILE A 77 -8.47 0.94 -3.97
CA ILE A 77 -9.49 -0.04 -3.57
C ILE A 77 -9.51 -1.13 -4.65
N GLY A 78 -9.32 -2.39 -4.24
CA GLY A 78 -9.43 -3.51 -5.16
C GLY A 78 -10.85 -3.67 -5.66
N THR A 79 -11.08 -3.37 -6.94
CA THR A 79 -12.39 -3.48 -7.59
C THR A 79 -12.24 -3.38 -9.10
N ASP A 80 -13.12 -4.05 -9.83
CA ASP A 80 -13.27 -3.89 -11.27
C ASP A 80 -14.47 -3.00 -11.63
N GLN A 81 -15.09 -2.39 -10.63
CA GLN A 81 -16.23 -1.49 -10.84
C GLN A 81 -15.82 -0.30 -11.70
N PRO A 82 -16.60 0.04 -12.75
CA PRO A 82 -16.28 1.20 -13.58
C PRO A 82 -16.27 2.50 -12.80
N ILE A 83 -15.34 3.38 -13.15
CA ILE A 83 -15.29 4.74 -12.59
C ILE A 83 -16.06 5.66 -13.51
N ALA A 84 -16.88 6.55 -12.95
CA ALA A 84 -17.64 7.51 -13.73
C ALA A 84 -16.69 8.41 -14.54
N PRO A 85 -16.93 8.61 -15.85
CA PRO A 85 -16.02 9.41 -16.69
C PRO A 85 -15.83 10.86 -16.24
N ASP A 86 -16.81 11.41 -15.52
CA ASP A 86 -16.77 12.76 -14.98
C ASP A 86 -16.19 12.85 -13.57
N ASP A 87 -15.76 11.73 -13.00
CA ASP A 87 -15.12 11.72 -11.68
C ASP A 87 -13.68 12.19 -11.81
N ALA A 88 -13.41 13.41 -11.33
CA ALA A 88 -12.07 14.00 -11.38
C ALA A 88 -11.17 13.51 -10.25
N THR A 89 -11.69 12.77 -9.26
CA THR A 89 -10.95 12.38 -8.07
C THR A 89 -10.47 10.94 -8.10
N MET A 90 -11.09 10.09 -8.91
CA MET A 90 -10.79 8.67 -8.97
C MET A 90 -10.45 8.24 -10.39
N GLU A 91 -9.58 7.24 -10.48
CA GLU A 91 -9.17 6.64 -11.74
C GLU A 91 -9.21 5.12 -11.63
N ALA A 92 -9.49 4.45 -12.74
CA ALA A 92 -9.29 3.02 -12.84
C ALA A 92 -7.84 2.72 -13.18
N ASP A 93 -7.23 1.76 -12.50
CA ASP A 93 -5.86 1.35 -12.75
C ASP A 93 -5.71 -0.12 -12.39
N VAL A 94 -4.52 -0.66 -12.56
CA VAL A 94 -4.20 -2.05 -12.20
C VAL A 94 -2.88 -2.05 -11.44
N ILE A 95 -2.86 -2.71 -10.27
CA ILE A 95 -1.60 -3.04 -9.62
C ILE A 95 -1.00 -4.21 -10.40
N PRO A 96 0.19 -4.06 -10.99
CA PRO A 96 0.75 -5.11 -11.84
C PRO A 96 0.98 -6.40 -11.08
N GLY A 97 0.68 -7.52 -11.73
CA GLY A 97 0.99 -8.83 -11.20
C GLY A 97 2.46 -9.19 -11.40
N GLY A 98 2.89 -10.24 -10.76
CA GLY A 98 4.24 -10.78 -10.87
C GLY A 98 4.84 -11.13 -9.52
N ARG A 99 6.13 -11.45 -9.54
CA ARG A 99 6.86 -11.82 -8.32
C ARG A 99 7.01 -10.61 -7.40
N CYS A 100 6.79 -10.84 -6.12
CA CYS A 100 6.98 -9.83 -5.09
C CYS A 100 7.65 -10.45 -3.87
N ALA A 101 8.55 -9.69 -3.23
CA ALA A 101 8.99 -9.99 -1.88
C ALA A 101 7.93 -9.45 -0.93
N VAL A 102 7.42 -10.29 -0.04
CA VAL A 102 6.33 -9.93 0.86
C VAL A 102 6.78 -10.05 2.30
N LEU A 103 6.62 -8.96 3.03
CA LEU A 103 6.97 -8.86 4.45
C LEU A 103 5.71 -8.53 5.24
N LEU A 104 5.40 -9.38 6.22
CA LEU A 104 4.27 -9.17 7.13
C LEU A 104 4.76 -8.44 8.39
N TYR A 105 4.01 -7.44 8.83
CA TYR A 105 4.35 -6.75 10.09
C TYR A 105 3.09 -6.28 10.80
N PRO A 106 3.17 -6.08 12.15
CA PRO A 106 2.02 -5.56 12.90
C PRO A 106 1.62 -4.17 12.44
N GLY A 107 0.31 -3.97 12.30
CA GLY A 107 -0.33 -2.95 11.48
C GLY A 107 -0.38 -1.53 11.99
N ASN A 108 0.58 -1.09 12.77
CA ASN A 108 0.67 0.35 12.99
C ASN A 108 1.62 0.99 11.97
N THR A 109 1.37 2.25 11.66
CA THR A 109 2.12 2.98 10.65
C THR A 109 3.57 3.25 11.03
N GLN A 110 3.93 3.07 12.31
CA GLN A 110 5.28 3.31 12.80
C GLN A 110 6.28 2.26 12.31
N ASN A 111 5.80 1.10 11.90
CA ASN A 111 6.66 0.01 11.45
C ASN A 111 6.88 -0.01 9.94
N LEU A 112 6.20 0.86 9.19
CA LEU A 112 6.28 0.87 7.73
C LEU A 112 7.67 1.23 7.24
N GLU A 113 8.25 2.31 7.75
CA GLU A 113 9.56 2.78 7.31
C GLU A 113 10.67 1.77 7.65
N PRO A 114 10.75 1.24 8.89
CA PRO A 114 11.71 0.18 9.19
C PRO A 114 11.54 -1.05 8.31
N ALA A 115 10.32 -1.47 8.01
CA ALA A 115 10.05 -2.62 7.13
C ALA A 115 10.53 -2.36 5.71
N ALA A 116 10.23 -1.19 5.16
CA ALA A 116 10.66 -0.82 3.81
C ALA A 116 12.18 -0.72 3.72
N LEU A 117 12.83 -0.12 4.71
CA LEU A 117 14.28 -0.03 4.76
C LEU A 117 14.93 -1.40 4.85
N PHE A 118 14.36 -2.31 5.64
CA PHE A 118 14.84 -3.68 5.71
C PHE A 118 14.81 -4.35 4.34
N LEU A 119 13.71 -4.25 3.61
CA LEU A 119 13.59 -4.86 2.29
C LEU A 119 14.62 -4.30 1.30
N TYR A 120 14.81 -2.99 1.26
CA TYR A 120 15.71 -2.36 0.30
C TYR A 120 17.18 -2.45 0.67
N ARG A 121 17.52 -2.33 1.96
CA ARG A 121 18.90 -2.23 2.41
C ARG A 121 19.52 -3.56 2.83
N ASP A 122 18.70 -4.43 3.46
CA ASP A 122 19.20 -5.66 4.04
C ASP A 122 18.82 -6.89 3.22
N TRP A 123 17.53 -7.00 2.86
CA TRP A 123 17.05 -8.21 2.17
C TRP A 123 17.43 -8.23 0.69
N LEU A 124 17.15 -7.14 -0.04
CA LEU A 124 17.33 -7.12 -1.50
C LEU A 124 18.77 -7.35 -1.91
N PRO A 125 19.79 -6.66 -1.32
CA PRO A 125 21.18 -6.90 -1.71
C PRO A 125 21.66 -8.33 -1.45
N ALA A 126 21.13 -8.98 -0.41
CA ALA A 126 21.54 -10.35 -0.04
C ALA A 126 20.77 -11.42 -0.79
N SER A 127 19.68 -11.07 -1.46
CA SER A 127 18.74 -12.04 -2.06
C SER A 127 19.09 -12.45 -3.48
N SER A 128 19.97 -11.75 -4.15
CA SER A 128 20.25 -11.89 -5.59
C SER A 128 19.07 -11.52 -6.48
N GLU A 129 18.04 -10.90 -5.93
CA GLU A 129 16.88 -10.42 -6.68
C GLU A 129 17.05 -8.96 -7.08
N GLU A 130 16.28 -8.52 -8.07
CA GLU A 130 16.26 -7.13 -8.51
C GLU A 130 14.86 -6.56 -8.40
N ALA A 131 14.77 -5.29 -7.96
CA ALA A 131 13.50 -4.59 -7.90
C ALA A 131 12.97 -4.30 -9.31
N ARG A 132 11.66 -4.55 -9.49
CA ARG A 132 10.96 -4.21 -10.73
C ARG A 132 10.61 -2.72 -10.72
N ASP A 133 10.37 -2.15 -11.90
CA ASP A 133 10.02 -0.74 -12.05
C ASP A 133 8.56 -0.47 -11.65
N PHE A 134 8.25 -0.75 -10.39
CA PHE A 134 6.98 -0.42 -9.75
C PHE A 134 7.24 -0.18 -8.27
N PRO A 135 6.63 0.87 -7.68
CA PRO A 135 6.90 1.22 -6.28
C PRO A 135 6.47 0.14 -5.29
N ILE A 136 7.11 0.15 -4.13
CA ILE A 136 6.67 -0.64 -2.99
C ILE A 136 5.25 -0.24 -2.60
N TYR A 137 4.43 -1.22 -2.23
CA TYR A 137 3.06 -0.96 -1.81
C TYR A 137 2.66 -1.90 -0.67
N CYS A 138 1.61 -1.54 0.04
CA CYS A 138 1.12 -2.39 1.12
C CYS A 138 -0.36 -2.68 0.97
N ARG A 139 -0.78 -3.79 1.55
CA ARG A 139 -2.17 -4.16 1.75
C ARG A 139 -2.41 -4.41 3.22
N ARG A 140 -3.37 -3.68 3.79
CA ARG A 140 -3.79 -3.92 5.16
C ARG A 140 -4.71 -5.15 5.18
N GLN A 141 -4.31 -6.19 5.89
CA GLN A 141 -5.20 -7.32 6.13
C GLN A 141 -6.18 -6.91 7.21
N LEU A 142 -7.40 -6.61 6.80
CA LEU A 142 -8.45 -6.39 7.75
C LEU A 142 -8.89 -7.74 8.28
N CYS A 143 -8.73 -7.95 9.58
CA CYS A 143 -9.41 -9.04 10.20
C CYS A 143 -10.90 -8.90 9.95
N LEU A 144 -11.55 -10.03 9.68
CA LEU A 144 -12.97 -10.08 9.37
C LEU A 144 -13.85 -9.63 10.54
N VAL A 145 -13.25 -9.32 11.68
CA VAL A 145 -13.94 -8.87 12.88
C VAL A 145 -13.68 -7.38 13.06
N PRO A 146 -14.72 -6.52 12.95
CA PRO A 146 -14.55 -5.06 13.03
C PRO A 146 -13.95 -4.56 14.35
N GLU A 147 -13.87 -5.44 15.35
CA GLU A 147 -13.48 -5.10 16.71
C GLU A 147 -12.02 -5.44 17.02
N VAL A 148 -11.25 -5.87 16.00
CA VAL A 148 -9.84 -6.17 16.20
C VAL A 148 -9.08 -4.87 16.46
N PRO A 149 -8.35 -4.77 17.58
CA PRO A 149 -7.54 -3.58 17.85
C PRO A 149 -6.54 -3.33 16.72
N ALA A 150 -6.26 -2.05 16.46
CA ALA A 150 -5.37 -1.65 15.36
C ALA A 150 -3.99 -2.31 15.45
N HIS A 151 -3.51 -2.63 16.66
CA HIS A 151 -2.20 -3.27 16.85
C HIS A 151 -2.19 -4.76 16.47
N GLU A 152 -3.36 -5.39 16.31
CA GLU A 152 -3.47 -6.78 15.85
C GLU A 152 -3.66 -6.90 14.35
N VAL A 153 -3.86 -5.79 13.65
CA VAL A 153 -3.98 -5.77 12.19
C VAL A 153 -2.62 -6.05 11.57
N VAL A 154 -2.57 -6.98 10.64
CA VAL A 154 -1.35 -7.31 9.92
C VAL A 154 -1.32 -6.53 8.61
N VAL A 155 -0.16 -5.97 8.30
CA VAL A 155 0.08 -5.30 7.03
C VAL A 155 1.03 -6.15 6.21
N GLU A 156 0.68 -6.38 4.94
CA GLU A 156 1.56 -7.01 3.96
C GLU A 156 2.24 -5.91 3.15
N LEU A 157 3.56 -5.91 3.17
CA LEU A 157 4.37 -4.99 2.38
C LEU A 157 4.94 -5.74 1.19
N PHE A 158 4.71 -5.21 -0.01
CA PHE A 158 5.10 -5.85 -1.27
C PHE A 158 6.20 -5.05 -1.95
N LEU A 159 7.32 -5.70 -2.21
CA LEU A 159 8.39 -5.16 -3.06
C LEU A 159 8.34 -5.91 -4.39
N PRO A 160 7.89 -5.27 -5.48
CA PRO A 160 7.84 -5.93 -6.79
C PRO A 160 9.25 -6.28 -7.29
N LEU A 161 9.41 -7.50 -7.80
CA LEU A 161 10.67 -8.05 -8.29
C LEU A 161 10.60 -8.31 -9.80
N LYS A 162 11.78 -8.27 -10.43
CA LYS A 162 11.91 -8.69 -11.84
C LYS A 162 11.78 -10.20 -12.00
#